data_02fa0cee94df01153a24265fdf3cf53f
#
_entry.id   02fa0cee94df01153a24265fdf3cf53f
#
_cell.length_a   1.000
_cell.length_b   1.000
_cell.length_c   1.000
_cell.angle_alpha   90.00
_cell.angle_beta   90.00
_cell.angle_gamma   90.00
#
_symmetry.space_group_name_H-M   'P 1'
#
loop_
_entity.id
_entity.type
_entity.pdbx_description
1 polymer ?
#
loop_
_entity_poly.entity_id
_entity_poly.type
_entity_poly.pdbx_seq_one_letter_code
_entity_poly.pdbx_strand_id
1 'polypeptide(L)'
;MNRIVQWLFLLAGIGIPPALMAQQNAATLDHIQNSSVLNVGYRQLPPFSFTDHNGKVTGYTIAVCNMIADKLRQYLKLNSLTIHYIPVNFAERFSALNTRKIDMDCGVNTNAPERTSSVSFSLNYYTAKMRIISLRKNNINSIADLKGRTVSLTGSSKDLLEFNKANREQHLNISTITTTTINGAFEKMAHNESAAFFVDDILAWPLINHSEQPELFSVSSESIGNDMHYAIMMRKNDQQFVTFVDSTLKDFFASPANVQLRKKWLSPWSCEKLKNPSPGSCQHSH
;
A
#
# COMPACT_ATOMS: atom_id res chain seq x y z
N MET A 1 53.00 -1.04 63.17
CA MET A 1 53.50 -1.42 61.85
C MET A 1 52.36 -2.09 61.09
N ASN A 2 51.56 -1.30 60.41
CA ASN A 2 50.37 -1.76 59.65
C ASN A 2 50.69 -1.72 58.15
N ARG A 3 50.63 -2.87 57.50
CA ARG A 3 50.78 -3.02 56.06
C ARG A 3 49.36 -3.02 55.48
N ILE A 4 49.01 -1.97 54.74
CA ILE A 4 47.80 -1.86 53.96
C ILE A 4 48.05 -2.56 52.59
N VAL A 5 47.34 -3.66 52.32
CA VAL A 5 47.34 -4.35 51.02
C VAL A 5 46.28 -3.67 50.15
N GLN A 6 46.72 -2.96 49.12
CA GLN A 6 45.84 -2.40 48.09
C GLN A 6 45.48 -3.48 47.05
N TRP A 7 44.20 -3.80 46.95
CA TRP A 7 43.66 -4.63 45.86
C TRP A 7 43.32 -3.72 44.66
N LEU A 8 44.10 -3.88 43.60
CA LEU A 8 43.79 -3.31 42.28
C LEU A 8 42.74 -4.19 41.60
N PHE A 9 41.50 -3.71 41.49
CA PHE A 9 40.49 -4.29 40.61
C PHE A 9 40.79 -3.88 39.16
N LEU A 10 41.27 -4.79 38.33
CA LEU A 10 41.34 -4.68 36.89
C LEU A 10 39.93 -4.89 36.35
N LEU A 11 39.22 -3.78 35.98
CA LEU A 11 38.03 -3.81 35.17
C LEU A 11 38.43 -4.20 33.74
N ALA A 12 38.30 -5.49 33.40
CA ALA A 12 38.34 -5.94 32.02
C ALA A 12 37.08 -5.46 31.29
N GLY A 13 37.21 -4.36 30.55
CA GLY A 13 36.19 -3.87 29.66
C GLY A 13 36.00 -4.91 28.56
N ILE A 14 34.87 -5.66 28.60
CA ILE A 14 34.45 -6.52 27.50
C ILE A 14 33.97 -5.59 26.41
N GLY A 15 34.84 -5.19 25.51
CA GLY A 15 34.51 -4.48 24.30
C GLY A 15 33.70 -5.40 23.38
N ILE A 16 32.45 -5.08 23.15
CA ILE A 16 31.62 -5.76 22.15
C ILE A 16 32.30 -5.55 20.79
N PRO A 17 32.64 -6.63 20.04
CA PRO A 17 33.32 -6.49 18.78
C PRO A 17 32.49 -5.69 17.78
N PRO A 18 33.05 -4.73 17.03
CA PRO A 18 32.33 -3.88 16.09
C PRO A 18 31.65 -4.65 14.94
N ALA A 19 31.97 -5.90 14.74
CA ALA A 19 31.35 -6.77 13.74
C ALA A 19 29.86 -7.07 14.00
N LEU A 20 29.39 -7.03 15.25
CA LEU A 20 27.96 -7.24 15.55
C LEU A 20 27.09 -6.02 15.19
N MET A 21 27.65 -4.81 15.14
CA MET A 21 26.91 -3.61 14.76
C MET A 21 26.82 -3.43 13.23
N ALA A 22 27.73 -4.03 12.46
CA ALA A 22 27.72 -3.93 11.00
C ALA A 22 26.60 -4.78 10.36
N GLN A 23 26.11 -5.80 11.05
CA GLN A 23 25.08 -6.70 10.52
C GLN A 23 23.66 -6.08 10.56
N GLN A 24 23.45 -5.03 11.34
CA GLN A 24 22.15 -4.33 11.40
C GLN A 24 21.92 -3.33 10.28
N ASN A 25 22.95 -2.94 9.52
CA ASN A 25 22.88 -1.93 8.45
C ASN A 25 23.22 -2.47 7.05
N ALA A 26 23.24 -3.78 6.82
CA ALA A 26 23.43 -4.30 5.48
C ALA A 26 22.33 -3.76 4.56
N ALA A 27 22.71 -3.09 3.47
CA ALA A 27 21.77 -2.59 2.47
C ALA A 27 20.91 -3.72 1.93
N THR A 28 19.70 -3.43 1.46
CA THR A 28 18.81 -4.47 0.90
C THR A 28 19.50 -5.21 -0.25
N LEU A 29 20.26 -4.51 -1.08
CA LEU A 29 21.03 -5.12 -2.17
C LEU A 29 22.04 -6.17 -1.67
N ASP A 30 22.78 -5.88 -0.59
CA ASP A 30 23.75 -6.83 0.00
C ASP A 30 23.05 -8.07 0.57
N HIS A 31 21.89 -7.88 1.22
CA HIS A 31 21.09 -8.99 1.70
C HIS A 31 20.67 -9.91 0.55
N ILE A 32 20.12 -9.34 -0.53
CA ILE A 32 19.68 -10.09 -1.71
C ILE A 32 20.87 -10.74 -2.43
N GLN A 33 22.00 -10.04 -2.56
CA GLN A 33 23.23 -10.59 -3.15
C GLN A 33 23.69 -11.85 -2.42
N ASN A 34 23.61 -11.86 -1.09
CA ASN A 34 24.10 -12.96 -0.26
C ASN A 34 23.10 -14.12 -0.11
N SER A 35 21.79 -13.81 -0.10
CA SER A 35 20.74 -14.82 0.13
C SER A 35 20.10 -15.36 -1.15
N SER A 36 20.19 -14.64 -2.26
CA SER A 36 19.41 -14.88 -3.48
C SER A 36 17.90 -14.93 -3.23
N VAL A 37 17.40 -14.18 -2.22
CA VAL A 37 15.99 -14.10 -1.84
C VAL A 37 15.54 -12.64 -1.82
N LEU A 38 14.34 -12.39 -2.32
CA LEU A 38 13.63 -11.12 -2.23
C LEU A 38 12.28 -11.33 -1.54
N ASN A 39 12.07 -10.70 -0.40
CA ASN A 39 10.84 -10.77 0.36
C ASN A 39 9.91 -9.61 -0.06
N VAL A 40 8.77 -9.94 -0.66
CA VAL A 40 7.81 -8.98 -1.21
C VAL A 40 6.53 -8.97 -0.38
N GLY A 41 6.25 -7.86 0.27
CA GLY A 41 4.99 -7.64 0.97
C GLY A 41 3.84 -7.38 -0.03
N TYR A 42 2.65 -7.92 0.28
CA TYR A 42 1.44 -7.67 -0.53
C TYR A 42 0.18 -7.69 0.32
N ARG A 43 -0.94 -7.19 -0.25
CA ARG A 43 -2.28 -7.20 0.36
C ARG A 43 -3.32 -7.69 -0.64
N GLN A 44 -4.51 -8.06 -0.14
CA GLN A 44 -5.67 -8.39 -0.99
C GLN A 44 -6.34 -7.09 -1.47
N LEU A 45 -5.79 -6.51 -2.53
CA LEU A 45 -6.20 -5.24 -3.13
C LEU A 45 -6.23 -5.34 -4.66
N PRO A 46 -7.17 -6.13 -5.25
CA PRO A 46 -7.33 -6.15 -6.69
C PRO A 46 -7.68 -4.74 -7.21
N PRO A 47 -7.18 -4.35 -8.40
CA PRO A 47 -6.41 -5.14 -9.36
C PRO A 47 -4.90 -5.08 -9.18
N PHE A 48 -4.39 -4.48 -8.08
CA PHE A 48 -2.95 -4.21 -7.91
C PHE A 48 -2.17 -5.40 -7.34
N SER A 49 -2.60 -5.93 -6.20
CA SER A 49 -1.97 -7.08 -5.54
C SER A 49 -3.03 -7.94 -4.88
N PHE A 50 -3.03 -9.24 -5.13
CA PHE A 50 -3.98 -10.17 -4.53
C PHE A 50 -3.57 -11.62 -4.82
N THR A 51 -4.15 -12.55 -4.08
CA THR A 51 -4.06 -13.99 -4.38
C THR A 51 -5.27 -14.39 -5.21
N ASP A 52 -5.04 -14.96 -6.37
CA ASP A 52 -6.11 -15.46 -7.25
C ASP A 52 -6.72 -16.78 -6.75
N HIS A 53 -7.74 -17.28 -7.44
CA HIS A 53 -8.42 -18.53 -7.11
C HIS A 53 -7.54 -19.79 -7.17
N ASN A 54 -6.37 -19.72 -7.82
CA ASN A 54 -5.38 -20.80 -7.87
C ASN A 54 -4.31 -20.67 -6.76
N GLY A 55 -4.45 -19.70 -5.85
CA GLY A 55 -3.48 -19.43 -4.80
C GLY A 55 -2.24 -18.65 -5.26
N LYS A 56 -2.22 -18.13 -6.50
CA LYS A 56 -1.09 -17.36 -7.05
C LYS A 56 -1.21 -15.90 -6.68
N VAL A 57 -0.14 -15.33 -6.12
CA VAL A 57 -0.04 -13.88 -5.90
C VAL A 57 0.14 -13.18 -7.24
N THR A 58 -0.73 -12.23 -7.55
CA THR A 58 -0.84 -11.60 -8.87
C THR A 58 -1.37 -10.16 -8.77
N GLY A 59 -1.52 -9.46 -9.90
CA GLY A 59 -2.01 -8.09 -10.01
C GLY A 59 -1.01 -7.16 -10.69
N TYR A 60 -1.45 -5.91 -10.92
CA TYR A 60 -0.62 -4.91 -11.61
C TYR A 60 0.71 -4.68 -10.88
N THR A 61 0.67 -4.34 -9.59
CA THR A 61 1.88 -4.02 -8.83
C THR A 61 2.76 -5.25 -8.62
N ILE A 62 2.15 -6.44 -8.47
CA ILE A 62 2.91 -7.69 -8.40
C ILE A 62 3.68 -7.93 -9.69
N ALA A 63 3.07 -7.69 -10.86
CA ALA A 63 3.77 -7.82 -12.13
C ALA A 63 4.90 -6.80 -12.29
N VAL A 64 4.71 -5.56 -11.81
CA VAL A 64 5.78 -4.54 -11.76
C VAL A 64 6.91 -4.99 -10.85
N CYS A 65 6.60 -5.51 -9.65
CA CYS A 65 7.61 -5.98 -8.71
C CYS A 65 8.37 -7.22 -9.20
N ASN A 66 7.71 -8.10 -9.96
CA ASN A 66 8.38 -9.22 -10.62
C ASN A 66 9.38 -8.74 -11.68
N MET A 67 9.01 -7.73 -12.45
CA MET A 67 9.92 -7.11 -13.42
C MET A 67 11.12 -6.46 -12.70
N ILE A 68 10.90 -5.79 -11.56
CA ILE A 68 11.98 -5.25 -10.72
C ILE A 68 12.89 -6.39 -10.23
N ALA A 69 12.33 -7.51 -9.77
CA ALA A 69 13.09 -8.68 -9.34
C ALA A 69 13.94 -9.28 -10.47
N ASP A 70 13.40 -9.37 -11.70
CA ASP A 70 14.17 -9.83 -12.86
C ASP A 70 15.34 -8.92 -13.19
N LYS A 71 15.14 -7.60 -13.13
CA LYS A 71 16.21 -6.61 -13.31
C LYS A 71 17.23 -6.66 -12.17
N LEU A 72 16.78 -6.87 -10.93
CA LEU A 72 17.64 -7.02 -9.76
C LEU A 72 18.53 -8.25 -9.87
N ARG A 73 17.98 -9.39 -10.30
CA ARG A 73 18.75 -10.62 -10.57
C ARG A 73 19.87 -10.36 -11.59
N GLN A 74 19.57 -9.63 -12.66
CA GLN A 74 20.56 -9.28 -13.70
C GLN A 74 21.63 -8.32 -13.15
N TYR A 75 21.22 -7.27 -12.43
CA TYR A 75 22.10 -6.26 -11.85
C TYR A 75 23.09 -6.86 -10.85
N LEU A 76 22.61 -7.76 -9.98
CA LEU A 76 23.42 -8.47 -8.98
C LEU A 76 24.13 -9.69 -9.56
N LYS A 77 23.97 -10.00 -10.86
CA LYS A 77 24.58 -11.16 -11.55
C LYS A 77 24.28 -12.50 -10.85
N LEU A 78 23.07 -12.64 -10.31
CA LEU A 78 22.64 -13.87 -9.64
C LEU A 78 22.19 -14.91 -10.66
N ASN A 79 22.53 -16.18 -10.43
CA ASN A 79 22.04 -17.29 -11.27
C ASN A 79 20.52 -17.44 -11.14
N SER A 80 19.98 -17.26 -9.93
CA SER A 80 18.56 -17.29 -9.61
C SER A 80 18.23 -16.28 -8.53
N LEU A 81 16.97 -15.84 -8.47
CA LEU A 81 16.41 -15.02 -7.40
C LEU A 81 15.05 -15.58 -7.03
N THR A 82 14.91 -16.01 -5.79
CA THR A 82 13.64 -16.51 -5.27
C THR A 82 12.83 -15.36 -4.68
N ILE A 83 11.56 -15.25 -5.06
CA ILE A 83 10.64 -14.24 -4.51
C ILE A 83 9.73 -14.93 -3.49
N HIS A 84 9.75 -14.44 -2.25
CA HIS A 84 8.81 -14.83 -1.22
C HIS A 84 7.75 -13.75 -1.08
N TYR A 85 6.49 -14.09 -1.39
CA TYR A 85 5.35 -13.20 -1.18
C TYR A 85 4.84 -13.34 0.24
N ILE A 86 4.86 -12.24 0.99
CA ILE A 86 4.50 -12.20 2.41
C ILE A 86 3.26 -11.31 2.58
N PRO A 87 2.12 -11.87 3.00
CA PRO A 87 0.95 -11.06 3.27
C PRO A 87 1.22 -10.12 4.45
N VAL A 88 0.88 -8.84 4.28
CA VAL A 88 0.97 -7.82 5.31
C VAL A 88 -0.33 -7.03 5.37
N ASN A 89 -0.74 -6.59 6.55
CA ASN A 89 -1.92 -5.74 6.68
C ASN A 89 -1.55 -4.24 6.71
N PHE A 90 -2.57 -3.37 6.75
CA PHE A 90 -2.36 -1.93 6.77
C PHE A 90 -1.61 -1.43 8.01
N ALA A 91 -1.74 -2.08 9.16
CA ALA A 91 -1.09 -1.66 10.40
C ALA A 91 0.37 -2.10 10.47
N GLU A 92 0.69 -3.32 10.01
CA GLU A 92 2.02 -3.92 10.20
C GLU A 92 3.04 -3.63 9.09
N ARG A 93 2.60 -3.13 7.90
CA ARG A 93 3.49 -2.99 6.73
C ARG A 93 4.75 -2.14 6.98
N PHE A 94 4.65 -1.10 7.82
CA PHE A 94 5.80 -0.26 8.18
C PHE A 94 6.80 -1.00 9.05
N SER A 95 6.31 -1.71 10.08
CA SER A 95 7.17 -2.53 10.93
C SER A 95 7.77 -3.70 10.16
N ALA A 96 7.03 -4.32 9.25
CA ALA A 96 7.52 -5.41 8.41
C ALA A 96 8.72 -5.00 7.54
N LEU A 97 8.72 -3.76 7.00
CA LEU A 97 9.88 -3.19 6.30
C LEU A 97 11.04 -2.92 7.27
N ASN A 98 10.77 -2.27 8.40
CA ASN A 98 11.80 -1.84 9.32
C ASN A 98 12.47 -3.01 10.06
N THR A 99 11.75 -4.11 10.29
CA THR A 99 12.28 -5.36 10.88
C THR A 99 12.84 -6.34 9.85
N ARG A 100 12.89 -5.97 8.57
CA ARG A 100 13.37 -6.82 7.46
C ARG A 100 12.55 -8.10 7.24
N LYS A 101 11.30 -8.15 7.70
CA LYS A 101 10.36 -9.19 7.34
C LYS A 101 10.06 -9.17 5.83
N ILE A 102 10.02 -7.96 5.25
CA ILE A 102 9.92 -7.72 3.81
C ILE A 102 10.99 -6.72 3.35
N ASP A 103 11.40 -6.82 2.10
CA ASP A 103 12.39 -5.93 1.47
C ASP A 103 11.72 -4.76 0.75
N MET A 104 10.57 -5.01 0.14
CA MET A 104 9.69 -3.99 -0.45
C MET A 104 8.23 -4.39 -0.28
N ASP A 105 7.34 -3.40 -0.19
CA ASP A 105 5.90 -3.61 -0.15
C ASP A 105 5.27 -3.23 -1.50
N CYS A 106 4.79 -4.24 -2.22
CA CYS A 106 4.14 -4.17 -3.53
C CYS A 106 2.60 -4.18 -3.43
N GLY A 107 2.07 -3.95 -2.25
CA GLY A 107 0.67 -3.60 -2.07
C GLY A 107 0.39 -2.16 -2.53
N VAL A 108 -0.83 -1.70 -2.31
CA VAL A 108 -1.20 -0.28 -2.56
C VAL A 108 -0.71 0.58 -1.39
N ASN A 109 0.26 1.45 -1.66
CA ASN A 109 0.81 2.36 -0.66
C ASN A 109 0.79 3.79 -1.20
N THR A 110 0.01 4.65 -0.56
CA THR A 110 -0.01 6.08 -0.89
C THR A 110 1.30 6.73 -0.46
N ASN A 111 2.04 7.29 -1.41
CA ASN A 111 3.20 8.13 -1.18
C ASN A 111 2.72 9.44 -0.56
N ALA A 112 3.00 9.62 0.72
CA ALA A 112 2.53 10.76 1.48
C ALA A 112 3.67 11.33 2.35
N PRO A 113 3.84 12.66 2.38
CA PRO A 113 4.94 13.31 3.10
C PRO A 113 5.06 12.88 4.57
N GLU A 114 3.94 12.73 5.26
CA GLU A 114 3.89 12.32 6.66
C GLU A 114 4.44 10.91 6.93
N ARG A 115 4.56 10.07 5.90
CA ARG A 115 5.08 8.69 5.98
C ARG A 115 6.58 8.60 5.70
N THR A 116 7.16 9.63 5.07
CA THR A 116 8.58 9.63 4.68
C THR A 116 9.55 9.68 5.87
N SER A 117 9.04 9.99 7.07
CA SER A 117 9.81 9.85 8.31
C SER A 117 10.13 8.40 8.66
N SER A 118 9.32 7.43 8.21
CA SER A 118 9.40 6.01 8.59
C SER A 118 9.84 5.09 7.45
N VAL A 119 9.58 5.45 6.19
CA VAL A 119 9.83 4.64 5.00
C VAL A 119 10.26 5.50 3.81
N SER A 120 10.75 4.86 2.76
CA SER A 120 10.98 5.47 1.45
C SER A 120 9.96 4.97 0.44
N PHE A 121 9.67 5.81 -0.56
CA PHE A 121 8.76 5.50 -1.67
C PHE A 121 9.49 5.56 -2.99
N SER A 122 9.07 4.73 -3.93
CA SER A 122 9.50 4.81 -5.33
C SER A 122 8.81 5.95 -6.08
N LEU A 123 9.14 6.11 -7.36
CA LEU A 123 8.30 6.83 -8.31
C LEU A 123 6.86 6.31 -8.26
N ASN A 124 5.89 7.21 -8.43
CA ASN A 124 4.48 6.86 -8.41
C ASN A 124 4.10 6.07 -9.67
N TYR A 125 3.38 4.96 -9.50
CA TYR A 125 2.93 4.12 -10.62
C TYR A 125 1.45 4.30 -10.95
N TYR A 126 0.66 4.91 -10.06
CA TYR A 126 -0.77 5.16 -10.23
C TYR A 126 -1.21 6.36 -9.40
N THR A 127 -2.29 7.02 -9.85
CA THR A 127 -2.98 8.06 -9.09
C THR A 127 -4.46 7.71 -9.01
N ALA A 128 -4.99 7.66 -7.80
CA ALA A 128 -6.39 7.37 -7.50
C ALA A 128 -7.05 8.56 -6.80
N LYS A 129 -8.38 8.54 -6.72
CA LYS A 129 -9.18 9.53 -5.99
C LYS A 129 -10.08 8.82 -5.00
N MET A 130 -10.07 9.25 -3.75
CA MET A 130 -10.99 8.72 -2.74
C MET A 130 -12.42 9.12 -3.07
N ARG A 131 -13.33 8.14 -3.09
CA ARG A 131 -14.75 8.29 -3.41
C ARG A 131 -15.62 7.79 -2.27
N ILE A 132 -16.88 8.21 -2.30
CA ILE A 132 -17.93 7.72 -1.42
C ILE A 132 -18.69 6.62 -2.15
N ILE A 133 -18.73 5.43 -1.54
CA ILE A 133 -19.51 4.29 -2.02
C ILE A 133 -20.70 4.12 -1.08
N SER A 134 -21.90 4.00 -1.63
CA SER A 134 -23.12 3.84 -0.84
C SER A 134 -24.15 2.97 -1.56
N LEU A 135 -25.16 2.51 -0.83
CA LEU A 135 -26.35 1.95 -1.48
C LEU A 135 -27.11 3.07 -2.18
N ARG A 136 -27.52 2.87 -3.45
CA ARG A 136 -28.26 3.86 -4.26
C ARG A 136 -29.49 4.42 -3.53
N LYS A 137 -30.22 3.57 -2.80
CA LYS A 137 -31.39 3.97 -2.01
C LYS A 137 -31.11 5.05 -0.97
N ASN A 138 -29.84 5.17 -0.54
CA ASN A 138 -29.43 6.17 0.46
C ASN A 138 -29.24 7.57 -0.13
N ASN A 139 -29.17 7.70 -1.47
CA ASN A 139 -29.05 8.94 -2.23
C ASN A 139 -27.92 9.86 -1.74
N ILE A 140 -26.72 9.28 -1.51
CA ILE A 140 -25.53 9.99 -1.03
C ILE A 140 -24.67 10.36 -2.23
N ASN A 141 -24.48 11.66 -2.47
CA ASN A 141 -23.72 12.20 -3.59
C ASN A 141 -22.47 13.00 -3.14
N SER A 142 -22.50 13.50 -1.90
CA SER A 142 -21.44 14.32 -1.32
C SER A 142 -21.14 13.92 0.13
N ILE A 143 -20.00 14.37 0.66
CA ILE A 143 -19.68 14.17 2.07
C ILE A 143 -20.66 14.91 3.00
N ALA A 144 -21.26 16.02 2.53
CA ALA A 144 -22.24 16.79 3.30
C ALA A 144 -23.52 15.98 3.58
N ASP A 145 -23.92 15.07 2.68
CA ASP A 145 -25.08 14.19 2.84
C ASP A 145 -24.92 13.18 4.00
N LEU A 146 -23.69 13.05 4.50
CA LEU A 146 -23.34 12.15 5.58
C LEU A 146 -23.31 12.81 6.96
N LYS A 147 -23.67 14.09 7.06
CA LYS A 147 -23.68 14.83 8.35
C LYS A 147 -24.45 14.06 9.41
N GLY A 148 -23.80 13.80 10.56
CA GLY A 148 -24.36 13.07 11.70
C GLY A 148 -24.58 11.57 11.48
N ARG A 149 -24.18 11.02 10.32
CA ARG A 149 -24.29 9.58 10.01
C ARG A 149 -23.03 8.82 10.42
N THR A 150 -23.08 7.50 10.27
CA THR A 150 -21.91 6.61 10.48
C THR A 150 -21.43 6.09 9.14
N VAL A 151 -20.10 6.07 8.95
CA VAL A 151 -19.46 5.55 7.74
C VAL A 151 -18.40 4.50 8.09
N SER A 152 -18.01 3.68 7.13
CA SER A 152 -16.95 2.68 7.30
C SER A 152 -15.70 3.02 6.50
N LEU A 153 -14.53 2.73 7.09
CA LEU A 153 -13.21 2.90 6.46
C LEU A 153 -12.23 1.83 6.95
N THR A 154 -11.16 1.67 6.20
CA THR A 154 -10.04 0.83 6.65
C THR A 154 -9.15 1.61 7.62
N GLY A 155 -8.87 1.04 8.79
CA GLY A 155 -7.96 1.60 9.77
C GLY A 155 -6.52 1.70 9.22
N SER A 156 -5.73 2.63 9.73
CA SER A 156 -4.33 2.87 9.32
C SER A 156 -4.16 3.18 7.81
N SER A 157 -5.24 3.53 7.09
CA SER A 157 -5.21 3.97 5.70
C SER A 157 -4.97 5.49 5.58
N LYS A 158 -4.58 5.94 4.39
CA LYS A 158 -4.52 7.38 4.08
C LYS A 158 -5.94 7.95 3.97
N ASP A 159 -6.88 7.15 3.44
CA ASP A 159 -8.29 7.53 3.31
C ASP A 159 -8.90 7.96 4.65
N LEU A 160 -8.61 7.20 5.73
CA LEU A 160 -9.08 7.57 7.07
C LEU A 160 -8.52 8.93 7.53
N LEU A 161 -7.28 9.25 7.19
CA LEU A 161 -6.67 10.54 7.54
C LEU A 161 -7.31 11.69 6.77
N GLU A 162 -7.51 11.54 5.46
CA GLU A 162 -8.16 12.55 4.60
C GLU A 162 -9.63 12.74 4.99
N PHE A 163 -10.35 11.64 5.24
CA PHE A 163 -11.72 11.69 5.72
C PHE A 163 -11.82 12.45 7.04
N ASN A 164 -11.00 12.12 8.04
CA ASN A 164 -11.02 12.77 9.34
C ASN A 164 -10.71 14.28 9.24
N LYS A 165 -9.83 14.66 8.30
CA LYS A 165 -9.54 16.06 7.99
C LYS A 165 -10.80 16.76 7.46
N ALA A 166 -11.42 16.22 6.40
CA ALA A 166 -12.61 16.79 5.78
C ALA A 166 -13.80 16.87 6.76
N ASN A 167 -14.03 15.82 7.56
CA ASN A 167 -15.08 15.77 8.58
C ASN A 167 -14.94 16.90 9.62
N ARG A 168 -13.70 17.15 10.08
CA ARG A 168 -13.42 18.25 11.04
C ARG A 168 -13.56 19.62 10.41
N GLU A 169 -12.97 19.84 9.22
CA GLU A 169 -12.95 21.14 8.54
C GLU A 169 -14.36 21.61 8.16
N GLN A 170 -15.24 20.66 7.81
CA GLN A 170 -16.63 20.96 7.42
C GLN A 170 -17.65 20.82 8.57
N HIS A 171 -17.19 20.48 9.79
CA HIS A 171 -18.04 20.33 10.98
C HIS A 171 -19.22 19.36 10.77
N LEU A 172 -18.95 18.19 10.11
CA LEU A 172 -20.02 17.27 9.70
C LEU A 172 -20.47 16.31 10.80
N ASN A 173 -19.66 16.12 11.85
CA ASN A 173 -19.98 15.23 12.97
C ASN A 173 -20.32 13.79 12.51
N ILE A 174 -19.55 13.28 11.52
CA ILE A 174 -19.71 11.92 10.99
C ILE A 174 -18.94 10.94 11.90
N SER A 175 -19.60 9.87 12.31
CA SER A 175 -18.99 8.78 13.09
C SER A 175 -18.34 7.75 12.17
N THR A 176 -17.32 7.01 12.66
CA THR A 176 -16.59 6.03 11.86
C THR A 176 -16.60 4.64 12.48
N ILE A 177 -16.79 3.62 11.64
CA ILE A 177 -16.50 2.23 11.92
C ILE A 177 -15.21 1.90 11.16
N THR A 178 -14.14 1.53 11.87
CA THR A 178 -12.89 1.12 11.22
C THR A 178 -12.74 -0.38 11.21
N THR A 179 -12.24 -0.92 10.09
CA THR A 179 -11.97 -2.34 9.88
C THR A 179 -10.50 -2.56 9.52
N THR A 180 -10.05 -3.79 9.56
CA THR A 180 -8.66 -4.15 9.21
C THR A 180 -8.45 -4.32 7.71
N THR A 181 -9.53 -4.47 6.93
CA THR A 181 -9.50 -4.71 5.48
C THR A 181 -10.50 -3.83 4.75
N ILE A 182 -10.23 -3.57 3.46
CA ILE A 182 -11.16 -2.86 2.58
C ILE A 182 -12.48 -3.64 2.42
N ASN A 183 -12.41 -4.97 2.24
CA ASN A 183 -13.60 -5.82 2.17
C ASN A 183 -14.48 -5.68 3.42
N GLY A 184 -13.87 -5.75 4.61
CA GLY A 184 -14.63 -5.59 5.85
C GLY A 184 -15.32 -4.23 5.96
N ALA A 185 -14.71 -3.14 5.48
CA ALA A 185 -15.36 -1.83 5.44
C ALA A 185 -16.50 -1.76 4.40
N PHE A 186 -16.31 -2.37 3.24
CA PHE A 186 -17.36 -2.51 2.21
C PHE A 186 -18.55 -3.29 2.73
N GLU A 187 -18.33 -4.44 3.40
CA GLU A 187 -19.39 -5.27 3.98
C GLU A 187 -20.24 -4.50 5.01
N LYS A 188 -19.61 -3.68 5.86
CA LYS A 188 -20.35 -2.83 6.80
C LYS A 188 -21.37 -1.91 6.08
N MET A 189 -21.00 -1.34 4.95
CA MET A 189 -21.88 -0.50 4.13
C MET A 189 -22.91 -1.35 3.37
N ALA A 190 -22.49 -2.48 2.79
CA ALA A 190 -23.39 -3.36 2.03
C ALA A 190 -24.53 -3.91 2.90
N HIS A 191 -24.26 -4.25 4.17
CA HIS A 191 -25.24 -4.69 5.14
C HIS A 191 -25.98 -3.54 5.86
N ASN A 192 -25.78 -2.30 5.41
CA ASN A 192 -26.44 -1.11 5.98
C ASN A 192 -26.07 -0.84 7.45
N GLU A 193 -24.93 -1.35 7.93
CA GLU A 193 -24.37 -1.03 9.25
C GLU A 193 -23.67 0.34 9.24
N SER A 194 -23.30 0.83 8.06
CA SER A 194 -22.85 2.20 7.82
C SER A 194 -23.55 2.78 6.61
N ALA A 195 -23.69 4.11 6.57
CA ALA A 195 -24.38 4.82 5.48
C ALA A 195 -23.57 4.84 4.19
N ALA A 196 -22.24 4.83 4.33
CA ALA A 196 -21.29 4.86 3.23
C ALA A 196 -19.95 4.23 3.61
N PHE A 197 -19.16 3.91 2.59
CA PHE A 197 -17.81 3.42 2.65
C PHE A 197 -16.89 4.34 1.83
N PHE A 198 -15.72 4.69 2.35
CA PHE A 198 -14.74 5.52 1.66
C PHE A 198 -13.56 4.69 1.22
N VAL A 199 -13.21 4.82 -0.05
CA VAL A 199 -12.10 4.08 -0.67
C VAL A 199 -11.67 4.76 -1.97
N ASP A 200 -10.46 4.49 -2.41
CA ASP A 200 -9.97 4.89 -3.73
C ASP A 200 -10.81 4.26 -4.86
N ASP A 201 -11.15 5.05 -5.86
CA ASP A 201 -12.06 4.69 -6.95
C ASP A 201 -11.71 3.36 -7.63
N ILE A 202 -10.44 3.17 -7.99
CA ILE A 202 -9.97 1.94 -8.64
C ILE A 202 -10.12 0.69 -7.76
N LEU A 203 -10.14 0.83 -6.43
CA LEU A 203 -10.34 -0.27 -5.49
C LEU A 203 -11.83 -0.56 -5.22
N ALA A 204 -12.70 0.43 -5.44
CA ALA A 204 -14.15 0.26 -5.27
C ALA A 204 -14.75 -0.72 -6.29
N TRP A 205 -14.33 -0.61 -7.55
CA TRP A 205 -14.96 -1.34 -8.65
C TRP A 205 -14.86 -2.86 -8.54
N PRO A 206 -13.70 -3.46 -8.17
CA PRO A 206 -13.64 -4.90 -7.91
C PRO A 206 -14.63 -5.35 -6.85
N LEU A 207 -14.79 -4.59 -5.76
CA LEU A 207 -15.72 -4.92 -4.68
C LEU A 207 -17.17 -4.90 -5.15
N ILE A 208 -17.56 -3.83 -5.85
CA ILE A 208 -18.90 -3.68 -6.39
C ILE A 208 -19.21 -4.79 -7.41
N ASN A 209 -18.31 -5.03 -8.37
CA ASN A 209 -18.54 -6.00 -9.43
C ASN A 209 -18.55 -7.46 -8.98
N HIS A 210 -17.92 -7.78 -7.85
CA HIS A 210 -17.94 -9.11 -7.24
C HIS A 210 -19.06 -9.28 -6.20
N SER A 211 -19.79 -8.22 -5.87
CA SER A 211 -20.96 -8.32 -5.00
C SER A 211 -22.11 -9.05 -5.71
N GLU A 212 -23.04 -9.60 -4.94
CA GLU A 212 -24.20 -10.33 -5.49
C GLU A 212 -25.10 -9.42 -6.35
N GLN A 213 -25.21 -8.14 -6.02
CA GLN A 213 -26.08 -7.15 -6.64
C GLN A 213 -25.34 -5.83 -6.91
N PRO A 214 -24.45 -5.78 -7.92
CA PRO A 214 -23.62 -4.60 -8.22
C PRO A 214 -24.44 -3.31 -8.49
N GLU A 215 -25.64 -3.46 -9.04
CA GLU A 215 -26.55 -2.38 -9.39
C GLU A 215 -27.09 -1.61 -8.17
N LEU A 216 -27.02 -2.20 -6.97
CA LEU A 216 -27.48 -1.55 -5.75
C LEU A 216 -26.51 -0.46 -5.26
N PHE A 217 -25.28 -0.45 -5.74
CA PHE A 217 -24.25 0.47 -5.28
C PHE A 217 -24.12 1.71 -6.18
N SER A 218 -23.71 2.80 -5.58
CA SER A 218 -23.33 4.05 -6.26
C SER A 218 -21.95 4.48 -5.82
N VAL A 219 -21.22 5.11 -6.74
CA VAL A 219 -19.93 5.77 -6.50
C VAL A 219 -20.15 7.27 -6.71
N SER A 220 -19.76 8.10 -5.75
CA SER A 220 -19.95 9.55 -5.85
C SER A 220 -19.14 10.15 -7.00
N SER A 221 -19.63 11.25 -7.56
CA SER A 221 -18.82 12.10 -8.46
C SER A 221 -17.82 12.96 -7.69
N GLU A 222 -18.14 13.29 -6.43
CA GLU A 222 -17.24 14.02 -5.54
C GLU A 222 -16.04 13.14 -5.14
N SER A 223 -14.84 13.73 -5.14
CA SER A 223 -13.65 13.14 -4.54
C SER A 223 -13.32 13.85 -3.24
N ILE A 224 -12.85 13.09 -2.26
CA ILE A 224 -12.55 13.59 -0.93
C ILE A 224 -11.04 13.67 -0.75
N GLY A 225 -10.56 14.81 -0.24
CA GLY A 225 -9.14 15.05 0.01
C GLY A 225 -8.30 15.17 -1.26
N ASN A 226 -7.01 14.90 -1.13
CA ASN A 226 -6.03 15.00 -2.21
C ASN A 226 -5.95 13.70 -3.01
N ASP A 227 -5.38 13.77 -4.20
CA ASP A 227 -5.08 12.60 -5.02
C ASP A 227 -4.17 11.60 -4.27
N MET A 228 -4.47 10.31 -4.43
CA MET A 228 -3.74 9.21 -3.81
C MET A 228 -2.68 8.66 -4.78
N HIS A 229 -1.44 9.10 -4.63
CA HIS A 229 -0.33 8.66 -5.47
C HIS A 229 0.26 7.35 -4.95
N TYR A 230 0.10 6.25 -5.70
CA TYR A 230 0.59 4.94 -5.30
C TYR A 230 2.04 4.73 -5.69
N ALA A 231 2.82 4.21 -4.75
CA ALA A 231 4.22 3.88 -4.93
C ALA A 231 4.60 2.55 -4.26
N ILE A 232 5.71 1.96 -4.66
CA ILE A 232 6.31 0.84 -3.94
C ILE A 232 6.95 1.41 -2.68
N MET A 233 6.68 0.78 -1.54
CA MET A 233 7.25 1.22 -0.26
C MET A 233 8.47 0.38 0.10
N MET A 234 9.52 1.04 0.53
CA MET A 234 10.82 0.45 0.85
C MET A 234 11.31 0.96 2.20
N ARG A 235 12.34 0.30 2.73
CA ARG A 235 12.97 0.69 3.99
C ARG A 235 13.57 2.08 3.88
N LYS A 236 13.41 2.87 4.94
CA LYS A 236 14.03 4.20 5.03
C LYS A 236 15.56 4.09 5.01
N ASN A 237 16.19 5.10 4.44
CA ASN A 237 17.65 5.25 4.35
C ASN A 237 18.38 4.18 3.51
N ASP A 238 17.66 3.42 2.70
CA ASP A 238 18.24 2.47 1.74
C ASP A 238 18.27 3.10 0.33
N GLN A 239 19.06 4.18 0.21
CA GLN A 239 19.07 5.00 -1.01
C GLN A 239 19.51 4.23 -2.25
N GLN A 240 20.42 3.26 -2.11
CA GLN A 240 20.88 2.45 -3.24
C GLN A 240 19.75 1.60 -3.81
N PHE A 241 18.97 0.96 -2.94
CA PHE A 241 17.83 0.15 -3.37
C PHE A 241 16.73 1.03 -3.98
N VAL A 242 16.41 2.18 -3.36
CA VAL A 242 15.44 3.15 -3.90
C VAL A 242 15.87 3.62 -5.29
N THR A 243 17.13 4.02 -5.47
CA THR A 243 17.66 4.49 -6.76
C THR A 243 17.57 3.39 -7.83
N PHE A 244 17.88 2.15 -7.47
CA PHE A 244 17.75 1.00 -8.38
C PHE A 244 16.28 0.80 -8.81
N VAL A 245 15.35 0.80 -7.86
CA VAL A 245 13.90 0.63 -8.13
C VAL A 245 13.39 1.76 -9.01
N ASP A 246 13.73 3.01 -8.70
CA ASP A 246 13.29 4.19 -9.46
C ASP A 246 13.82 4.22 -10.89
N SER A 247 15.10 3.88 -11.08
CA SER A 247 15.68 3.76 -12.43
C SER A 247 14.95 2.69 -13.24
N THR A 248 14.69 1.53 -12.62
CA THR A 248 13.95 0.43 -13.26
C THR A 248 12.52 0.84 -13.61
N LEU A 249 11.82 1.54 -12.73
CA LEU A 249 10.47 2.04 -12.98
C LEU A 249 10.44 3.09 -14.07
N LYS A 250 11.42 4.00 -14.11
CA LYS A 250 11.50 5.02 -15.15
C LYS A 250 11.60 4.40 -16.55
N ASP A 251 12.48 3.40 -16.73
CA ASP A 251 12.62 2.67 -17.97
C ASP A 251 11.33 1.91 -18.34
N PHE A 252 10.71 1.27 -17.34
CA PHE A 252 9.45 0.54 -17.53
C PHE A 252 8.32 1.48 -17.96
N PHE A 253 8.16 2.64 -17.33
CA PHE A 253 7.08 3.59 -17.65
C PHE A 253 7.16 4.11 -19.07
N ALA A 254 8.37 4.23 -19.63
CA ALA A 254 8.61 4.64 -21.01
C ALA A 254 8.40 3.49 -22.02
N SER A 255 8.18 2.25 -21.56
CA SER A 255 8.16 1.06 -22.41
C SER A 255 6.76 0.68 -22.89
N PRO A 256 6.62 0.01 -24.06
CA PRO A 256 5.35 -0.57 -24.48
C PRO A 256 4.79 -1.62 -23.50
N ALA A 257 5.65 -2.27 -22.72
CA ALA A 257 5.25 -3.26 -21.72
C ALA A 257 4.37 -2.64 -20.61
N ASN A 258 4.63 -1.38 -20.22
CA ASN A 258 3.78 -0.66 -19.28
C ASN A 258 2.36 -0.48 -19.85
N VAL A 259 2.23 -0.06 -21.11
CA VAL A 259 0.91 0.12 -21.78
C VAL A 259 0.13 -1.19 -21.76
N GLN A 260 0.77 -2.31 -22.12
CA GLN A 260 0.14 -3.63 -22.14
C GLN A 260 -0.27 -4.07 -20.72
N LEU A 261 0.60 -3.85 -19.72
CA LEU A 261 0.32 -4.23 -18.34
C LEU A 261 -0.86 -3.42 -17.76
N ARG A 262 -0.89 -2.11 -18.01
CA ARG A 262 -2.02 -1.24 -17.64
C ARG A 262 -3.31 -1.69 -18.32
N LYS A 263 -3.28 -1.97 -19.63
CA LYS A 263 -4.43 -2.49 -20.37
C LYS A 263 -4.95 -3.80 -19.78
N LYS A 264 -4.07 -4.70 -19.41
CA LYS A 264 -4.43 -6.01 -18.82
C LYS A 264 -5.12 -5.85 -17.47
N TRP A 265 -4.56 -5.03 -16.57
CA TRP A 265 -4.95 -5.01 -15.17
C TRP A 265 -5.87 -3.85 -14.79
N LEU A 266 -5.69 -2.67 -15.39
CA LEU A 266 -6.39 -1.46 -14.96
C LEU A 266 -7.57 -1.12 -15.89
N SER A 267 -7.46 -1.37 -17.21
CA SER A 267 -8.57 -1.07 -18.14
C SER A 267 -9.88 -1.85 -17.89
N PRO A 268 -9.88 -3.09 -17.39
CA PRO A 268 -11.15 -3.75 -17.02
C PRO A 268 -11.95 -2.99 -15.96
N TRP A 269 -11.27 -2.18 -15.15
CA TRP A 269 -11.83 -1.39 -14.06
C TRP A 269 -11.92 0.09 -14.40
N SER A 270 -11.69 0.46 -15.66
CA SER A 270 -11.95 1.82 -16.13
C SER A 270 -13.46 2.04 -16.25
N CYS A 271 -13.88 3.26 -15.99
CA CYS A 271 -15.28 3.68 -16.03
C CYS A 271 -16.03 3.31 -17.32
N GLU A 272 -15.34 3.33 -18.48
CA GLU A 272 -15.93 3.01 -19.79
C GLU A 272 -16.43 1.57 -19.92
N LYS A 273 -15.93 0.66 -19.08
CA LYS A 273 -16.27 -0.77 -19.13
C LYS A 273 -17.19 -1.23 -18.01
N LEU A 274 -17.57 -0.32 -17.12
CA LEU A 274 -18.43 -0.65 -15.99
C LEU A 274 -19.88 -0.79 -16.45
N LYS A 275 -20.52 -1.86 -16.01
CA LYS A 275 -21.97 -2.02 -16.15
C LYS A 275 -22.64 -0.99 -15.23
N ASN A 276 -23.26 0.06 -15.78
CA ASN A 276 -23.96 1.12 -15.05
C ASN A 276 -23.09 2.01 -14.11
N PRO A 277 -22.10 2.76 -14.59
CA PRO A 277 -21.45 3.77 -13.79
C PRO A 277 -22.45 4.83 -13.35
N SER A 278 -22.34 5.33 -12.11
CA SER A 278 -23.16 6.46 -11.67
C SER A 278 -22.84 7.70 -12.52
N PRO A 279 -23.82 8.52 -12.90
CA PRO A 279 -23.55 9.78 -13.59
C PRO A 279 -22.50 10.60 -12.84
N GLY A 280 -21.43 11.00 -13.53
CA GLY A 280 -20.34 11.79 -12.95
C GLY A 280 -19.24 11.01 -12.24
N SER A 281 -19.40 9.70 -11.93
CA SER A 281 -18.36 8.89 -11.27
C SER A 281 -17.14 8.64 -12.16
N CYS A 282 -17.27 8.91 -13.45
CA CYS A 282 -16.28 8.60 -14.48
C CYS A 282 -15.55 9.83 -15.04
N GLN A 283 -15.64 10.99 -14.40
CA GLN A 283 -14.89 12.16 -14.87
C GLN A 283 -13.40 12.05 -14.45
N HIS A 284 -12.57 11.82 -15.47
CA HIS A 284 -11.11 11.95 -15.53
C HIS A 284 -10.24 10.93 -14.78
N SER A 285 -9.88 9.88 -15.51
CA SER A 285 -8.59 9.16 -15.33
C SER A 285 -7.83 9.31 -16.66
N HIS A 286 -7.11 10.40 -16.82
CA HIS A 286 -6.09 10.57 -17.87
C HIS A 286 -4.70 10.59 -17.26
#